data_8f05109c351dad596d434679192bf859
#
_entry.id   8f05109c351dad596d434679192bf859
#
_cell.length_a   1.000
_cell.length_b   1.000
_cell.length_c   1.000
_cell.angle_alpha   90.00
_cell.angle_beta   90.00
_cell.angle_gamma   90.00
#
_symmetry.space_group_name_H-M   'P 1'
#
loop_
_entity.id
_entity.type
_entity.pdbx_description
1 polymer ?
#
loop_
_entity_poly.entity_id
_entity_poly.type
_entity_poly.pdbx_seq_one_letter_code
_entity_poly.pdbx_strand_id
1 'polypeptide(L)'
;MVLNAADGNFTPMATMYDVPADDLIEALADDLEERLEEPDWGKFVKSGVDRDLPPEQEDFWAVRSASLLRKVADRGPVGVERLSTEYGGAKGGSNRYQVAPDKRADGSKNLIRTILQQLEDEDLVETAEGEGRRITPEGQSLLDDTAGSVLEDLDRPELERYA
;
A
#
# COMPACT_ATOMS: atom_id res chain seq x y z
N MET A 1 -16.10 0.90 -16.19
CA MET A 1 -17.16 0.23 -16.94
C MET A 1 -16.61 -0.05 -18.33
N VAL A 2 -16.28 -1.29 -18.63
CA VAL A 2 -15.82 -1.68 -19.96
C VAL A 2 -16.92 -2.51 -20.61
N LEU A 3 -17.47 -2.04 -21.71
CA LEU A 3 -18.40 -2.79 -22.54
C LEU A 3 -17.57 -3.79 -23.36
N ASN A 4 -17.65 -5.05 -22.99
CA ASN A 4 -17.16 -6.12 -23.85
C ASN A 4 -18.17 -6.30 -25.00
N ALA A 5 -17.77 -5.92 -26.21
CA ALA A 5 -18.66 -5.76 -27.37
C ALA A 5 -19.16 -7.09 -27.97
N ALA A 6 -18.80 -8.25 -27.41
CA ALA A 6 -19.12 -9.54 -28.00
C ALA A 6 -20.42 -10.19 -27.48
N ASP A 7 -20.85 -9.97 -26.24
CA ASP A 7 -21.94 -10.75 -25.65
C ASP A 7 -23.06 -9.96 -24.98
N GLY A 8 -23.03 -8.63 -24.99
CA GLY A 8 -24.09 -7.81 -24.37
C GLY A 8 -24.26 -8.02 -22.86
N ASN A 9 -23.34 -8.73 -22.24
CA ASN A 9 -23.37 -9.02 -20.81
C ASN A 9 -22.54 -7.97 -20.08
N PHE A 10 -23.16 -7.25 -19.17
CA PHE A 10 -22.49 -6.32 -18.27
C PHE A 10 -21.71 -7.14 -17.25
N THR A 11 -20.41 -7.24 -17.43
CA THR A 11 -19.53 -7.78 -16.40
C THR A 11 -19.07 -6.61 -15.52
N PRO A 12 -19.48 -6.55 -14.24
CA PRO A 12 -18.96 -5.54 -13.34
C PRO A 12 -17.44 -5.74 -13.23
N MET A 13 -16.68 -4.66 -13.41
CA MET A 13 -15.22 -4.70 -13.26
C MET A 13 -14.88 -4.90 -11.79
N ALA A 14 -14.03 -5.87 -11.49
CA ALA A 14 -13.51 -6.07 -10.13
C ALA A 14 -12.82 -4.80 -9.62
N THR A 15 -13.01 -4.52 -8.35
CA THR A 15 -12.39 -3.38 -7.68
C THR A 15 -11.47 -3.87 -6.57
N MET A 16 -10.61 -2.99 -6.08
CA MET A 16 -9.71 -3.32 -4.95
C MET A 16 -10.43 -3.78 -3.68
N TYR A 17 -11.75 -3.54 -3.57
CA TYR A 17 -12.57 -3.95 -2.43
C TYR A 17 -13.11 -5.38 -2.53
N ASP A 18 -13.07 -5.97 -3.70
CA ASP A 18 -13.64 -7.29 -3.98
C ASP A 18 -12.69 -8.44 -3.64
N VAL A 19 -11.43 -8.11 -3.33
CA VAL A 19 -10.38 -9.09 -3.00
C VAL A 19 -9.80 -8.85 -1.61
N PRO A 20 -9.24 -9.89 -0.96
CA PRO A 20 -8.53 -9.72 0.30
C PRO A 20 -7.36 -8.74 0.15
N ALA A 21 -7.17 -7.90 1.18
CA ALA A 21 -6.14 -6.86 1.13
C ALA A 21 -4.72 -7.43 1.03
N ASP A 22 -4.46 -8.55 1.68
CA ASP A 22 -3.13 -9.18 1.71
C ASP A 22 -2.76 -9.73 0.33
N ASP A 23 -3.67 -10.43 -0.32
CA ASP A 23 -3.47 -10.98 -1.67
C ASP A 23 -3.29 -9.86 -2.70
N LEU A 24 -4.06 -8.78 -2.58
CA LEU A 24 -3.93 -7.60 -3.45
C LEU A 24 -2.58 -6.92 -3.26
N ILE A 25 -2.13 -6.74 -2.03
CA ILE A 25 -0.84 -6.11 -1.72
C ILE A 25 0.32 -6.96 -2.25
N GLU A 26 0.26 -8.27 -2.10
CA GLU A 26 1.28 -9.18 -2.61
C GLU A 26 1.39 -9.11 -4.14
N ALA A 27 0.27 -9.24 -4.85
CA ALA A 27 0.24 -9.15 -6.30
C ALA A 27 0.68 -7.76 -6.81
N LEU A 28 0.27 -6.70 -6.14
CA LEU A 28 0.65 -5.34 -6.50
C LEU A 28 2.14 -5.08 -6.21
N ALA A 29 2.70 -5.72 -5.19
CA ALA A 29 4.12 -5.61 -4.86
C ALA A 29 5.01 -6.15 -5.99
N ASP A 30 4.62 -7.25 -6.62
CA ASP A 30 5.34 -7.81 -7.77
C ASP A 30 5.44 -6.80 -8.93
N ASP A 31 4.34 -6.11 -9.25
CA ASP A 31 4.33 -5.06 -10.26
C ASP A 31 5.18 -3.84 -9.87
N LEU A 32 5.11 -3.43 -8.61
CA LEU A 32 5.82 -2.26 -8.12
C LEU A 32 7.33 -2.52 -7.94
N GLU A 33 7.75 -3.75 -7.70
CA GLU A 33 9.17 -4.12 -7.61
C GLU A 33 9.92 -3.81 -8.91
N GLU A 34 9.27 -3.97 -10.05
CA GLU A 34 9.84 -3.63 -11.36
C GLU A 34 9.89 -2.13 -11.64
N ARG A 35 8.98 -1.35 -11.03
CA ARG A 35 8.81 0.09 -11.28
C ARG A 35 9.57 0.97 -10.30
N LEU A 36 9.67 0.55 -9.05
CA LEU A 36 10.24 1.35 -7.96
C LEU A 36 11.65 0.86 -7.62
N GLU A 37 12.55 1.79 -7.37
CA GLU A 37 13.92 1.50 -6.95
C GLU A 37 14.06 1.70 -5.45
N GLU A 38 14.46 0.65 -4.73
CA GLU A 38 14.78 0.77 -3.31
C GLU A 38 16.04 1.61 -3.13
N PRO A 39 16.00 2.69 -2.35
CA PRO A 39 17.21 3.50 -2.11
C PRO A 39 18.23 2.70 -1.30
N ASP A 40 19.52 3.01 -1.48
CA ASP A 40 20.64 2.32 -0.81
C ASP A 40 20.49 2.26 0.72
N TRP A 41 19.90 3.28 1.31
CA TRP A 41 19.65 3.34 2.75
C TRP A 41 18.45 2.51 3.21
N GLY A 42 17.57 2.09 2.30
CA GLY A 42 16.33 1.36 2.59
C GLY A 42 16.53 0.08 3.37
N LYS A 43 17.64 -0.63 3.10
CA LYS A 43 18.00 -1.89 3.77
C LYS A 43 18.48 -1.72 5.21
N PHE A 44 18.87 -0.52 5.60
CA PHE A 44 19.52 -0.25 6.89
C PHE A 44 18.66 0.52 7.88
N VAL A 45 17.53 1.05 7.45
CA VAL A 45 16.65 1.88 8.30
C VAL A 45 15.51 1.06 8.89
N LYS A 46 15.19 1.38 10.13
CA LYS A 46 14.00 0.84 10.79
C LYS A 46 12.73 1.46 10.19
N SER A 47 11.66 0.67 10.13
CA SER A 47 10.35 1.16 9.69
C SER A 47 9.63 2.03 10.73
N GLY A 48 10.16 2.14 11.93
CA GLY A 48 9.63 2.96 13.02
C GLY A 48 10.49 2.87 14.28
N VAL A 49 10.28 3.78 15.21
CA VAL A 49 10.99 3.79 16.51
C VAL A 49 10.58 2.63 17.43
N ASP A 50 9.44 2.02 17.16
CA ASP A 50 8.94 0.82 17.84
C ASP A 50 9.66 -0.46 17.40
N ARG A 51 10.45 -0.41 16.34
CA ARG A 51 11.24 -1.52 15.82
C ARG A 51 12.68 -1.44 16.29
N ASP A 52 13.28 -2.61 16.55
CA ASP A 52 14.69 -2.70 16.98
C ASP A 52 15.63 -2.85 15.79
N LEU A 53 15.17 -3.51 14.72
CA LEU A 53 15.97 -3.84 13.54
C LEU A 53 15.26 -3.41 12.26
N PRO A 54 16.04 -3.21 11.16
CA PRO A 54 15.47 -3.06 9.83
C PRO A 54 14.63 -4.26 9.42
N PRO A 55 13.70 -4.12 8.46
CA PRO A 55 12.91 -5.24 7.94
C PRO A 55 13.81 -6.32 7.35
N GLU A 56 13.49 -7.59 7.63
CA GLU A 56 14.22 -8.75 7.10
C GLU A 56 13.75 -9.18 5.70
N GLN A 57 12.56 -8.73 5.28
CA GLN A 57 12.00 -9.05 3.98
C GLN A 57 12.79 -8.37 2.87
N GLU A 58 13.17 -9.10 1.84
CA GLU A 58 13.88 -8.55 0.68
C GLU A 58 12.99 -7.64 -0.17
N ASP A 59 11.72 -7.97 -0.25
CA ASP A 59 10.68 -7.26 -0.99
C ASP A 59 9.95 -6.18 -0.16
N PHE A 60 10.46 -5.86 1.02
CA PHE A 60 9.81 -4.92 1.95
C PHE A 60 9.43 -3.60 1.28
N TRP A 61 10.30 -3.04 0.44
CA TRP A 61 10.06 -1.77 -0.22
C TRP A 61 8.84 -1.84 -1.14
N ALA A 62 8.77 -2.87 -1.97
CA ALA A 62 7.64 -3.10 -2.87
C ALA A 62 6.33 -3.35 -2.12
N VAL A 63 6.35 -4.21 -1.10
CA VAL A 63 5.18 -4.53 -0.26
C VAL A 63 4.68 -3.29 0.48
N ARG A 64 5.58 -2.49 1.05
CA ARG A 64 5.21 -1.23 1.71
C ARG A 64 4.64 -0.22 0.73
N SER A 65 5.19 -0.14 -0.47
CA SER A 65 4.69 0.73 -1.53
C SER A 65 3.28 0.33 -1.98
N ALA A 66 3.04 -0.96 -2.17
CA ALA A 66 1.71 -1.49 -2.48
C ALA A 66 0.69 -1.19 -1.38
N SER A 67 1.07 -1.40 -0.14
CA SER A 67 0.23 -1.07 1.03
C SER A 67 -0.10 0.42 1.11
N LEU A 68 0.86 1.28 0.85
CA LEU A 68 0.65 2.74 0.83
C LEU A 68 -0.26 3.18 -0.30
N LEU A 69 -0.06 2.66 -1.51
CA LEU A 69 -0.91 2.96 -2.67
C LEU A 69 -2.38 2.58 -2.39
N ARG A 70 -2.59 1.36 -1.86
CA ARG A 70 -3.91 0.91 -1.46
C ARG A 70 -4.55 1.81 -0.40
N LYS A 71 -3.81 2.23 0.63
CA LYS A 71 -4.32 3.13 1.67
C LYS A 71 -4.66 4.52 1.15
N VAL A 72 -3.88 5.05 0.23
CA VAL A 72 -4.18 6.34 -0.41
C VAL A 72 -5.48 6.24 -1.22
N ALA A 73 -5.69 5.13 -1.93
CA ALA A 73 -6.93 4.89 -2.66
C ALA A 73 -8.15 4.75 -1.73
N ASP A 74 -7.99 3.99 -0.64
CA ASP A 74 -9.06 3.71 0.32
C ASP A 74 -9.48 4.95 1.14
N ARG A 75 -8.51 5.75 1.57
CA ARG A 75 -8.75 6.89 2.47
C ARG A 75 -9.04 8.20 1.76
N GLY A 76 -8.80 8.27 0.44
CA GLY A 76 -8.78 9.53 -0.29
C GLY A 76 -7.55 10.36 0.08
N PRO A 77 -7.59 11.69 -0.03
CA PRO A 77 -6.44 12.53 0.29
C PRO A 77 -5.93 12.26 1.71
N VAL A 78 -4.67 11.85 1.83
CA VAL A 78 -4.06 11.50 3.12
C VAL A 78 -2.62 12.01 3.19
N GLY A 79 -2.26 12.58 4.33
CA GLY A 79 -0.92 13.11 4.58
C GLY A 79 0.02 12.08 5.21
N VAL A 80 1.31 12.36 5.13
CA VAL A 80 2.39 11.54 5.73
C VAL A 80 2.18 11.35 7.24
N GLU A 81 1.71 12.37 7.94
CA GLU A 81 1.45 12.32 9.39
C GLU A 81 0.44 11.23 9.75
N ARG A 82 -0.70 11.19 9.06
CA ARG A 82 -1.73 10.19 9.28
C ARG A 82 -1.25 8.78 8.91
N LEU A 83 -0.55 8.66 7.81
CA LEU A 83 0.03 7.38 7.40
C LEU A 83 1.08 6.89 8.41
N SER A 84 1.92 7.77 8.94
CA SER A 84 2.89 7.39 9.97
C SER A 84 2.24 6.86 11.24
N THR A 85 1.09 7.40 11.61
CA THR A 85 0.30 6.92 12.74
C THR A 85 -0.24 5.50 12.48
N GLU A 86 -0.69 5.22 11.27
CA GLU A 86 -1.21 3.90 10.90
C GLU A 86 -0.14 2.81 10.86
N TYR A 87 1.07 3.15 10.42
CA TYR A 87 2.22 2.23 10.41
C TYR A 87 3.03 2.23 11.70
N GLY A 88 2.58 2.96 12.70
CA GLY A 88 3.19 2.97 14.02
C GLY A 88 2.85 1.74 14.84
N GLY A 89 3.47 1.65 16.00
CA GLY A 89 3.27 0.57 16.96
C GLY A 89 3.43 1.05 18.40
N ALA A 90 3.46 0.10 19.32
CA ALA A 90 3.67 0.38 20.73
C ALA A 90 5.15 0.29 21.08
N LYS A 91 5.65 1.26 21.82
CA LYS A 91 7.00 1.27 22.37
C LYS A 91 6.96 1.59 23.87
N GLY A 92 7.54 0.70 24.69
CA GLY A 92 7.67 0.88 26.12
C GLY A 92 9.13 0.91 26.55
N GLY A 93 9.44 1.78 27.53
CA GLY A 93 10.74 1.84 28.19
C GLY A 93 11.96 1.93 27.27
N SER A 94 13.10 1.61 27.87
CA SER A 94 14.35 1.38 27.13
C SER A 94 14.64 -0.13 27.08
N ASN A 95 15.58 -0.57 26.24
CA ASN A 95 16.03 -1.96 26.22
C ASN A 95 16.54 -2.44 27.59
N ARG A 96 16.99 -1.53 28.43
CA ARG A 96 17.49 -1.82 29.78
C ARG A 96 16.41 -1.76 30.85
N TYR A 97 15.44 -0.84 30.71
CA TYR A 97 14.39 -0.59 31.70
C TYR A 97 13.03 -0.53 31.04
N GLN A 98 12.35 -1.67 30.94
CA GLN A 98 10.99 -1.79 30.41
C GLN A 98 9.93 -1.67 31.50
N VAL A 99 10.03 -0.65 32.35
CA VAL A 99 9.12 -0.42 33.47
C VAL A 99 8.04 0.62 33.21
N ALA A 100 8.21 1.41 32.15
CA ALA A 100 7.19 2.37 31.73
C ALA A 100 6.11 1.69 30.88
N PRO A 101 4.83 2.11 30.99
CA PRO A 101 3.78 1.59 30.11
C PRO A 101 4.07 1.92 28.67
N ASP A 102 3.63 1.03 27.77
CA ASP A 102 3.78 1.20 26.33
C ASP A 102 3.04 2.46 25.86
N LYS A 103 3.70 3.21 25.02
CA LYS A 103 3.16 4.38 24.33
C LYS A 103 3.15 4.14 22.83
N ARG A 104 2.14 4.68 22.15
CA ARG A 104 2.10 4.64 20.71
C ARG A 104 3.22 5.50 20.12
N ALA A 105 3.93 4.94 19.15
CA ALA A 105 4.96 5.60 18.39
C ALA A 105 4.63 5.55 16.91
N ASP A 106 4.92 6.62 16.18
CA ASP A 106 4.67 6.70 14.75
C ASP A 106 5.70 5.89 13.95
N GLY A 107 5.28 5.45 12.78
CA GLY A 107 6.17 4.85 11.80
C GLY A 107 7.12 5.88 11.18
N SER A 108 8.07 5.41 10.36
CA SER A 108 9.05 6.26 9.70
C SER A 108 8.41 7.17 8.65
N LYS A 109 8.33 8.45 8.96
CA LYS A 109 7.82 9.47 8.03
C LYS A 109 8.70 9.64 6.79
N ASN A 110 10.01 9.49 6.95
CA ASN A 110 10.94 9.60 5.84
C ASN A 110 10.75 8.47 4.82
N LEU A 111 10.59 7.25 5.29
CA LEU A 111 10.32 6.08 4.45
C LEU A 111 9.00 6.27 3.69
N ILE A 112 7.94 6.65 4.37
CA ILE A 112 6.62 6.90 3.77
C ILE A 112 6.69 8.02 2.73
N ARG A 113 7.38 9.12 3.05
CA ARG A 113 7.52 10.25 2.12
C ARG A 113 8.29 9.86 0.87
N THR A 114 9.38 9.11 1.01
CA THR A 114 10.19 8.66 -0.13
C THR A 114 9.39 7.75 -1.05
N ILE A 115 8.64 6.80 -0.49
CA ILE A 115 7.76 5.92 -1.28
C ILE A 115 6.68 6.73 -2.00
N LEU A 116 6.03 7.66 -1.32
CA LEU A 116 5.00 8.50 -1.94
C LEU A 116 5.55 9.37 -3.07
N GLN A 117 6.78 9.86 -2.95
CA GLN A 117 7.46 10.59 -4.02
C GLN A 117 7.72 9.69 -5.23
N GLN A 118 8.17 8.45 -5.01
CA GLN A 118 8.37 7.49 -6.10
C GLN A 118 7.05 7.12 -6.78
N LEU A 119 5.98 6.93 -6.01
CA LEU A 119 4.64 6.68 -6.57
C LEU A 119 4.10 7.90 -7.35
N GLU A 120 4.47 9.11 -6.94
CA GLU A 120 4.13 10.34 -7.65
C GLU A 120 4.92 10.47 -8.95
N ASP A 121 6.20 10.09 -8.97
CA ASP A 121 7.04 10.04 -10.17
C ASP A 121 6.51 9.00 -11.21
N GLU A 122 5.85 7.95 -10.75
CA GLU A 122 5.17 6.95 -11.58
C GLU A 122 3.71 7.32 -11.94
N ASP A 123 3.28 8.54 -11.63
CA ASP A 123 1.92 9.04 -11.88
C ASP A 123 0.79 8.22 -11.22
N LEU A 124 1.10 7.41 -10.22
CA LEU A 124 0.11 6.59 -9.50
C LEU A 124 -0.61 7.36 -8.39
N VAL A 125 0.05 8.35 -7.83
CA VAL A 125 -0.53 9.30 -6.86
C VAL A 125 -0.18 10.72 -7.25
N GLU A 126 -0.96 11.68 -6.76
CA GLU A 126 -0.70 13.10 -6.97
C GLU A 126 -0.81 13.88 -5.65
N THR A 127 -0.12 14.99 -5.57
CA THR A 127 -0.23 15.91 -4.44
C THR A 127 -1.49 16.76 -4.55
N ALA A 128 -2.40 16.64 -3.57
CA ALA A 128 -3.52 17.54 -3.38
C ALA A 128 -3.10 18.62 -2.39
N GLU A 129 -3.07 19.88 -2.84
CA GLU A 129 -2.60 21.01 -2.06
C GLU A 129 -3.40 21.16 -0.75
N GLY A 130 -2.70 21.11 0.39
CA GLY A 130 -3.29 21.22 1.72
C GLY A 130 -4.01 19.98 2.23
N GLU A 131 -4.15 18.92 1.45
CA GLU A 131 -4.88 17.70 1.81
C GLU A 131 -4.00 16.45 1.89
N GLY A 132 -2.85 16.45 1.24
CA GLY A 132 -1.93 15.32 1.18
C GLY A 132 -1.84 14.69 -0.21
N ARG A 133 -1.72 13.37 -0.28
CA ARG A 133 -1.68 12.62 -1.54
C ARG A 133 -3.02 11.95 -1.80
N ARG A 134 -3.43 11.96 -3.05
CA ARG A 134 -4.60 11.24 -3.54
C ARG A 134 -4.24 10.35 -4.71
N ILE A 135 -5.05 9.33 -4.93
CA ILE A 135 -4.88 8.41 -6.05
C ILE A 135 -5.18 9.10 -7.38
N THR A 136 -4.41 8.78 -8.40
CA THR A 136 -4.70 9.18 -9.77
C THR A 136 -5.61 8.17 -10.46
N PRO A 137 -6.23 8.50 -11.60
CA PRO A 137 -6.97 7.52 -12.40
C PRO A 137 -6.11 6.33 -12.83
N GLU A 138 -4.82 6.54 -13.11
CA GLU A 138 -3.87 5.49 -13.46
C GLU A 138 -3.59 4.56 -12.27
N GLY A 139 -3.37 5.14 -11.10
CA GLY A 139 -3.22 4.36 -9.86
C GLY A 139 -4.46 3.55 -9.52
N GLN A 140 -5.65 4.10 -9.70
CA GLN A 140 -6.90 3.38 -9.49
C GLN A 140 -7.06 2.24 -10.50
N SER A 141 -6.76 2.48 -11.77
CA SER A 141 -6.79 1.44 -12.81
C SER A 141 -5.84 0.29 -12.48
N LEU A 142 -4.62 0.59 -12.06
CA LEU A 142 -3.64 -0.43 -11.64
C LEU A 142 -4.17 -1.29 -10.50
N LEU A 143 -4.78 -0.67 -9.48
CA LEU A 143 -5.37 -1.40 -8.34
C LEU A 143 -6.52 -2.31 -8.79
N ASP A 144 -7.41 -1.82 -9.63
CA ASP A 144 -8.58 -2.56 -10.08
C ASP A 144 -8.19 -3.69 -11.05
N ASP A 145 -7.22 -3.47 -11.94
CA ASP A 145 -6.67 -4.49 -12.83
C ASP A 145 -5.97 -5.61 -12.06
N THR A 146 -5.19 -5.25 -11.04
CA THR A 146 -4.54 -6.22 -10.15
C THR A 146 -5.58 -7.01 -9.36
N ALA A 147 -6.62 -6.34 -8.87
CA ALA A 147 -7.72 -6.99 -8.16
C ALA A 147 -8.44 -8.01 -9.07
N GLY A 148 -8.64 -7.69 -10.33
CA GLY A 148 -9.20 -8.61 -11.32
C GLY A 148 -8.36 -9.88 -11.48
N SER A 149 -7.05 -9.72 -11.62
CA SER A 149 -6.10 -10.85 -11.72
C SER A 149 -6.11 -11.71 -10.45
N VAL A 150 -6.08 -11.09 -9.29
CA VAL A 150 -6.14 -11.79 -7.99
C VAL A 150 -7.45 -12.57 -7.85
N LEU A 151 -8.58 -11.99 -8.29
CA LEU A 151 -9.88 -12.64 -8.23
C LEU A 151 -9.92 -13.91 -9.08
N GLU A 152 -9.32 -13.86 -10.28
CA GLU A 152 -9.19 -15.03 -11.15
C GLU A 152 -8.32 -16.12 -10.53
N ASP A 153 -7.20 -15.74 -9.90
CA ASP A 153 -6.26 -16.68 -9.26
C ASP A 153 -6.85 -17.36 -8.01
N LEU A 154 -7.69 -16.64 -7.27
CA LEU A 154 -8.31 -17.18 -6.05
C LEU A 154 -9.34 -18.28 -6.33
N ASP A 155 -9.90 -18.35 -7.55
CA ASP A 155 -10.91 -19.35 -7.98
C ASP A 155 -11.96 -19.64 -6.89
N ARG A 156 -12.50 -18.58 -6.27
CA ARG A 156 -13.51 -18.67 -5.22
C ARG A 156 -14.89 -18.44 -5.79
N PRO A 157 -15.76 -19.49 -5.87
CA PRO A 157 -17.11 -19.35 -6.46
C PRO A 157 -17.98 -18.30 -5.77
N GLU A 158 -17.74 -18.05 -4.49
CA GLU A 158 -18.43 -17.02 -3.72
C GLU A 158 -18.11 -15.60 -4.16
N LEU A 159 -16.96 -15.39 -4.80
CA LEU A 159 -16.50 -14.10 -5.30
C LEU A 159 -16.83 -13.88 -6.78
N GLU A 160 -17.16 -14.93 -7.52
CA GLU A 160 -17.54 -14.86 -8.94
C GLU A 160 -18.72 -13.92 -9.18
N ARG A 161 -19.61 -13.74 -8.20
CA ARG A 161 -20.74 -12.80 -8.31
C ARG A 161 -20.32 -11.33 -8.35
N TYR A 162 -19.06 -11.03 -8.00
CA TYR A 162 -18.48 -9.67 -7.98
C TYR A 162 -17.52 -9.43 -9.15
N ALA A 163 -17.19 -10.47 -9.93
CA ALA A 163 -16.31 -10.42 -11.09
C ALA A 163 -17.02 -9.95 -12.37
#